data_5b4ab58f056b0f0e21513dc8f4f10588
#
_entry.id   5b4ab58f056b0f0e21513dc8f4f10588
#
_cell.length_a   1.000
_cell.length_b   1.000
_cell.length_c   1.000
_cell.angle_alpha   90.00
_cell.angle_beta   90.00
_cell.angle_gamma   90.00
#
_symmetry.space_group_name_H-M   'P 1'
#
loop_
_entity.id
_entity.type
_entity.pdbx_description
1 polymer ?
#
loop_
_entity_poly.entity_id
_entity_poly.type
_entity_poly.pdbx_seq_one_letter_code
_entity_poly.pdbx_strand_id
1 'polypeptide(L)'
;MAPSLSSVAQDYLKVIWSAQEWSQEKVSTKLLAERIGVSASTVSEAVRKLADQGLVEHARYGAITLTDNGRRAAVAMVRRHRLIETFLVSELGYGWDEVHDEAEVLEHAVSETLVERIDAKLGHPDRDPHGDPIPSVDLSLIHI
;
A
#
# COMPACT_ATOMS: atom_id res chain seq x y z
N MET A 1 -6.27 17.44 11.62
CA MET A 1 -6.09 16.76 10.33
C MET A 1 -4.66 16.23 10.25
N ALA A 2 -4.51 14.95 10.05
CA ALA A 2 -3.17 14.38 9.90
C ALA A 2 -2.53 14.94 8.62
N PRO A 3 -1.23 15.26 8.65
CA PRO A 3 -0.55 15.71 7.44
C PRO A 3 -0.58 14.60 6.38
N SER A 4 -0.75 15.00 5.14
CA SER A 4 -0.72 14.05 4.04
C SER A 4 0.68 13.45 3.90
N LEU A 5 0.73 12.14 3.71
CA LEU A 5 1.99 11.46 3.44
C LEU A 5 2.40 11.72 1.99
N SER A 6 3.71 11.82 1.76
CA SER A 6 4.23 11.91 0.40
C SER A 6 3.97 10.61 -0.35
N SER A 7 3.97 10.66 -1.68
CA SER A 7 3.84 9.47 -2.52
C SER A 7 4.94 8.45 -2.21
N VAL A 8 6.14 8.93 -1.97
CA VAL A 8 7.27 8.05 -1.62
C VAL A 8 7.01 7.33 -0.30
N ALA A 9 6.56 8.06 0.73
CA ALA A 9 6.24 7.47 2.02
C ALA A 9 5.14 6.42 1.88
N GLN A 10 4.10 6.71 1.12
CA GLN A 10 3.00 5.78 0.86
C GLN A 10 3.50 4.50 0.19
N ASP A 11 4.38 4.63 -0.79
CA ASP A 11 4.97 3.47 -1.48
C ASP A 11 5.78 2.60 -0.53
N TYR A 12 6.61 3.19 0.33
CA TYR A 12 7.38 2.43 1.31
C TYR A 12 6.47 1.64 2.25
N LEU A 13 5.45 2.30 2.79
CA LEU A 13 4.52 1.63 3.71
C LEU A 13 3.80 0.47 3.03
N LYS A 14 3.37 0.65 1.79
CA LYS A 14 2.70 -0.38 1.02
C LYS A 14 3.64 -1.56 0.76
N VAL A 15 4.89 -1.30 0.40
CA VAL A 15 5.87 -2.37 0.13
C VAL A 15 6.20 -3.15 1.41
N ILE A 16 6.38 -2.46 2.54
CA ILE A 16 6.62 -3.13 3.83
C ILE A 16 5.45 -4.04 4.19
N TRP A 17 4.24 -3.52 4.07
CA TRP A 17 3.04 -4.30 4.37
C TRP A 17 2.92 -5.52 3.45
N SER A 18 3.12 -5.33 2.15
CA SER A 18 3.00 -6.41 1.16
C SER A 18 4.03 -7.51 1.38
N ALA A 19 5.24 -7.12 1.78
CA ALA A 19 6.29 -8.10 2.08
C ALA A 19 5.90 -8.99 3.25
N GLN A 20 5.14 -8.45 4.21
CA GLN A 20 4.70 -9.20 5.39
C GLN A 20 3.40 -9.97 5.15
N GLU A 21 2.62 -9.59 4.15
CA GLU A 21 1.34 -10.24 3.83
C GLU A 21 1.54 -11.70 3.40
N TRP A 22 2.57 -11.94 2.60
CA TRP A 22 2.78 -13.25 1.98
C TRP A 22 4.02 -13.97 2.48
N SER A 23 4.78 -13.38 3.39
CA SER A 23 6.03 -13.93 3.87
C SER A 23 6.26 -13.56 5.33
N GLN A 24 6.96 -14.43 6.05
CA GLN A 24 7.38 -14.15 7.41
C GLN A 24 8.83 -13.67 7.46
N GLU A 25 9.44 -13.43 6.31
CA GLU A 25 10.79 -12.89 6.26
C GLU A 25 10.84 -11.49 6.86
N LYS A 26 11.96 -11.20 7.53
CA LYS A 26 12.18 -9.88 8.08
C LYS A 26 12.34 -8.87 6.97
N VAL A 27 11.66 -7.74 7.09
CA VAL A 27 11.85 -6.63 6.17
C VAL A 27 13.13 -5.92 6.55
N SER A 28 14.08 -5.92 5.63
CA SER A 28 15.39 -5.29 5.83
C SER A 28 15.57 -4.13 4.86
N THR A 29 16.56 -3.28 5.15
CA THR A 29 16.96 -2.22 4.23
C THR A 29 17.29 -2.78 2.85
N LYS A 30 18.00 -3.91 2.81
CA LYS A 30 18.37 -4.57 1.56
C LYS A 30 17.15 -5.02 0.78
N LEU A 31 16.19 -5.65 1.45
CA LEU A 31 14.95 -6.11 0.80
C LEU A 31 14.20 -4.93 0.19
N LEU A 32 14.06 -3.83 0.93
CA LEU A 32 13.36 -2.64 0.44
C LEU A 32 14.11 -2.01 -0.74
N ALA A 33 15.44 -1.94 -0.67
CA ALA A 33 16.24 -1.41 -1.77
C ALA A 33 16.02 -2.22 -3.05
N GLU A 34 15.98 -3.53 -2.94
CA GLU A 34 15.73 -4.40 -4.08
C GLU A 34 14.32 -4.22 -4.64
N ARG A 35 13.33 -4.17 -3.78
CA ARG A 35 11.92 -4.08 -4.20
C ARG A 35 11.54 -2.72 -4.77
N ILE A 36 12.09 -1.65 -4.20
CA ILE A 36 11.78 -0.29 -4.64
C ILE A 36 12.69 0.15 -5.78
N GLY A 37 13.88 -0.43 -5.86
CA GLY A 37 14.82 -0.12 -6.94
C GLY A 37 15.66 1.11 -6.66
N VAL A 38 16.03 1.33 -5.39
CA VAL A 38 16.88 2.45 -4.97
C VAL A 38 18.06 1.93 -4.15
N SER A 39 18.99 2.82 -3.80
CA SER A 39 20.16 2.45 -3.00
C SER A 39 19.77 2.18 -1.55
N ALA A 40 20.62 1.41 -0.86
CA ALA A 40 20.42 1.15 0.57
C ALA A 40 20.45 2.44 1.40
N SER A 41 21.29 3.39 1.03
CA SER A 41 21.36 4.68 1.75
C SER A 41 20.08 5.49 1.58
N THR A 42 19.47 5.45 0.39
CA THR A 42 18.17 6.09 0.15
C THR A 42 17.08 5.46 1.01
N VAL A 43 17.07 4.13 1.10
CA VAL A 43 16.11 3.41 1.97
C VAL A 43 16.32 3.79 3.43
N SER A 44 17.57 3.81 3.90
CA SER A 44 17.86 4.14 5.30
C SER A 44 17.36 5.53 5.67
N GLU A 45 17.53 6.50 4.77
CA GLU A 45 17.02 7.85 4.99
C GLU A 45 15.50 7.89 5.02
N ALA A 46 14.86 7.21 4.08
CA ALA A 46 13.39 7.13 4.04
C ALA A 46 12.82 6.47 5.28
N VAL A 47 13.42 5.35 5.71
CA VAL A 47 12.99 4.64 6.91
C VAL A 47 13.15 5.51 8.16
N ARG A 48 14.23 6.27 8.24
CA ARG A 48 14.42 7.19 9.36
C ARG A 48 13.30 8.24 9.41
N LYS A 49 12.94 8.82 8.26
CA LYS A 49 11.82 9.78 8.20
C LYS A 49 10.50 9.15 8.61
N LEU A 50 10.25 7.93 8.16
CA LEU A 50 9.04 7.20 8.55
C LEU A 50 9.02 6.90 10.05
N ALA A 51 10.17 6.56 10.63
CA ALA A 51 10.28 6.34 12.08
C ALA A 51 10.02 7.63 12.85
N ASP A 52 10.54 8.75 12.37
CA ASP A 52 10.30 10.06 12.98
C ASP A 52 8.83 10.45 12.93
N GLN A 53 8.10 9.99 11.91
CA GLN A 53 6.66 10.21 11.78
C GLN A 53 5.81 9.21 12.57
N GLY A 54 6.45 8.25 13.25
CA GLY A 54 5.73 7.25 14.03
C GLY A 54 5.08 6.15 13.22
N LEU A 55 5.55 5.91 12.00
CA LEU A 55 4.93 4.95 11.10
C LEU A 55 5.66 3.60 11.04
N VAL A 56 6.94 3.58 11.34
CA VAL A 56 7.73 2.35 11.39
C VAL A 56 8.62 2.35 12.63
N GLU A 57 9.05 1.15 13.01
CA GLU A 57 10.12 0.95 14.01
C GLU A 57 11.24 0.21 13.31
N HIS A 58 12.47 0.67 13.53
CA HIS A 58 13.66 0.04 13.01
C HIS A 58 14.41 -0.61 14.17
N ALA A 59 14.24 -1.91 14.33
CA ALA A 59 14.85 -2.64 15.43
C ALA A 59 16.34 -2.85 15.20
N ARG A 60 17.05 -3.15 16.29
CA ARG A 60 18.42 -3.65 16.19
C ARG A 60 18.46 -4.82 15.22
N TYR A 61 19.53 -4.93 14.46
CA TYR A 61 19.75 -5.98 13.46
C TYR A 61 18.90 -5.82 12.20
N GLY A 62 18.39 -4.60 11.96
CA GLY A 62 17.86 -4.22 10.66
C GLY A 62 16.43 -4.59 10.33
N ALA A 63 15.68 -5.15 11.29
CA ALA A 63 14.27 -5.45 11.05
C ALA A 63 13.44 -4.16 11.07
N ILE A 64 12.65 -3.94 10.02
CA ILE A 64 11.77 -2.78 9.89
C ILE A 64 10.34 -3.28 10.02
N THR A 65 9.59 -2.73 10.97
CA THR A 65 8.20 -3.13 11.22
C THR A 65 7.29 -1.92 11.20
N LEU A 66 6.03 -2.13 10.83
CA LEU A 66 5.02 -1.09 10.85
C LEU A 66 4.49 -0.91 12.27
N THR A 67 4.30 0.35 12.66
CA THR A 67 3.50 0.68 13.85
C THR A 67 2.02 0.51 13.52
N ASP A 68 1.13 0.62 14.50
CA ASP A 68 -0.31 0.60 14.23
C ASP A 68 -0.71 1.70 13.25
N ASN A 69 -0.15 2.90 13.40
CA ASN A 69 -0.41 4.01 12.48
C ASN A 69 0.14 3.72 11.09
N GLY A 70 1.35 3.16 11.01
CA GLY A 70 1.95 2.78 9.73
C GLY A 70 1.16 1.69 9.03
N ARG A 71 0.67 0.71 9.78
CA ARG A 71 -0.16 -0.36 9.23
C ARG A 71 -1.47 0.19 8.66
N ARG A 72 -2.13 1.09 9.38
CA ARG A 72 -3.36 1.72 8.88
C ARG A 72 -3.12 2.49 7.59
N ALA A 73 -2.04 3.25 7.53
CA ALA A 73 -1.69 4.01 6.34
C ALA A 73 -1.40 3.06 5.17
N ALA A 74 -0.65 1.99 5.41
CA ALA A 74 -0.33 1.00 4.39
C ALA A 74 -1.59 0.31 3.86
N VAL A 75 -2.46 -0.14 4.76
CA VAL A 75 -3.70 -0.84 4.40
C VAL A 75 -4.64 0.10 3.62
N ALA A 76 -4.69 1.37 3.99
CA ALA A 76 -5.48 2.36 3.23
C ALA A 76 -4.99 2.48 1.79
N MET A 77 -3.68 2.47 1.57
CA MET A 77 -3.12 2.50 0.22
C MET A 77 -3.40 1.21 -0.56
N VAL A 78 -3.30 0.06 0.11
CA VAL A 78 -3.63 -1.23 -0.50
C VAL A 78 -5.10 -1.25 -0.93
N ARG A 79 -6.00 -0.74 -0.09
CA ARG A 79 -7.42 -0.63 -0.41
C ARG A 79 -7.63 0.22 -1.66
N ARG A 80 -7.03 1.40 -1.71
CA ARG A 80 -7.12 2.29 -2.87
C ARG A 80 -6.63 1.62 -4.15
N HIS A 81 -5.45 1.02 -4.08
CA HIS A 81 -4.85 0.34 -5.23
C HIS A 81 -5.77 -0.75 -5.76
N ARG A 82 -6.23 -1.64 -4.89
CA ARG A 82 -7.06 -2.78 -5.30
C ARG A 82 -8.44 -2.36 -5.81
N LEU A 83 -9.05 -1.33 -5.22
CA LEU A 83 -10.32 -0.78 -5.72
C LEU A 83 -10.14 -0.12 -7.09
N ILE A 84 -9.07 0.64 -7.27
CA ILE A 84 -8.78 1.29 -8.56
C ILE A 84 -8.54 0.24 -9.63
N GLU A 85 -7.74 -0.79 -9.35
CA GLU A 85 -7.53 -1.89 -10.30
C GLU A 85 -8.86 -2.53 -10.70
N THR A 86 -9.71 -2.82 -9.73
CA THR A 86 -11.01 -3.45 -9.98
C THR A 86 -11.88 -2.57 -10.87
N PHE A 87 -11.92 -1.27 -10.59
CA PHE A 87 -12.69 -0.32 -11.39
C PHE A 87 -12.16 -0.23 -12.83
N LEU A 88 -10.85 -0.12 -12.98
CA LEU A 88 -10.25 0.01 -14.30
C LEU A 88 -10.50 -1.23 -15.17
N VAL A 89 -10.41 -2.41 -14.59
CA VAL A 89 -10.67 -3.65 -15.33
C VAL A 89 -12.16 -3.81 -15.62
N SER A 90 -13.02 -3.65 -14.61
CA SER A 90 -14.45 -3.92 -14.75
C SER A 90 -15.19 -2.89 -15.59
N GLU A 91 -14.85 -1.62 -15.43
CA GLU A 91 -15.62 -0.53 -16.03
C GLU A 91 -14.94 0.10 -17.24
N LEU A 92 -13.63 0.06 -17.32
CA LEU A 92 -12.89 0.73 -18.40
C LEU A 92 -12.14 -0.24 -19.31
N GLY A 93 -12.22 -1.53 -19.04
CA GLY A 93 -11.67 -2.54 -19.94
C GLY A 93 -10.15 -2.65 -19.95
N TYR A 94 -9.49 -2.22 -18.90
CA TYR A 94 -8.05 -2.40 -18.80
C TYR A 94 -7.69 -3.88 -18.73
N GLY A 95 -6.59 -4.26 -19.37
CA GLY A 95 -6.05 -5.60 -19.26
C GLY A 95 -5.30 -5.82 -17.95
N TRP A 96 -5.19 -7.07 -17.54
CA TRP A 96 -4.52 -7.45 -16.30
C TRP A 96 -3.04 -7.05 -16.28
N ASP A 97 -2.40 -7.00 -17.44
CA ASP A 97 -0.99 -6.71 -17.60
C ASP A 97 -0.67 -5.21 -17.57
N GLU A 98 -1.69 -4.36 -17.78
CA GLU A 98 -1.49 -2.91 -17.82
C GLU A 98 -2.09 -2.16 -16.63
N VAL A 99 -3.03 -2.79 -15.92
CA VAL A 99 -3.81 -2.10 -14.89
C VAL A 99 -2.98 -1.71 -13.66
N HIS A 100 -1.98 -2.52 -13.32
CA HIS A 100 -1.17 -2.29 -12.13
C HIS A 100 -0.44 -0.94 -12.18
N ASP A 101 0.21 -0.65 -13.28
CA ASP A 101 0.96 0.60 -13.44
C ASP A 101 0.04 1.82 -13.39
N GLU A 102 -1.13 1.73 -14.02
CA GLU A 102 -2.11 2.81 -13.98
C GLU A 102 -2.61 3.04 -12.55
N ALA A 103 -2.91 1.97 -11.82
CA ALA A 103 -3.38 2.07 -10.44
C ALA A 103 -2.29 2.67 -9.53
N GLU A 104 -1.02 2.33 -9.76
CA GLU A 104 0.10 2.90 -9.02
C GLU A 104 0.14 4.43 -9.12
N VAL A 105 -0.15 4.96 -10.29
CA VAL A 105 -0.19 6.42 -10.49
C VAL A 105 -1.40 7.03 -9.80
N LEU A 106 -2.58 6.45 -10.00
CA LEU A 106 -3.84 7.03 -9.54
C LEU A 106 -4.00 6.98 -8.03
N GLU A 107 -3.47 5.96 -7.37
CA GLU A 107 -3.68 5.78 -5.93
C GLU A 107 -3.17 6.95 -5.09
N HIS A 108 -2.18 7.67 -5.57
CA HIS A 108 -1.63 8.83 -4.86
C HIS A 108 -2.44 10.10 -5.08
N ALA A 109 -3.28 10.14 -6.09
CA ALA A 109 -3.98 11.35 -6.51
C ALA A 109 -5.48 11.34 -6.19
N VAL A 110 -6.09 10.17 -6.01
CA VAL A 110 -7.53 10.07 -5.80
C VAL A 110 -7.93 10.55 -4.40
N SER A 111 -9.08 11.19 -4.33
CA SER A 111 -9.65 11.61 -3.04
C SER A 111 -10.36 10.44 -2.36
N GLU A 112 -10.58 10.57 -1.05
CA GLU A 112 -11.38 9.58 -0.32
C GLU A 112 -12.79 9.48 -0.88
N THR A 113 -13.37 10.60 -1.30
CA THR A 113 -14.71 10.61 -1.91
C THR A 113 -14.73 9.77 -3.17
N LEU A 114 -13.71 9.90 -4.03
CA LEU A 114 -13.64 9.13 -5.25
C LEU A 114 -13.50 7.64 -4.93
N VAL A 115 -12.65 7.28 -3.97
CA VAL A 115 -12.45 5.89 -3.57
C VAL A 115 -13.77 5.29 -3.07
N GLU A 116 -14.51 6.02 -2.22
CA GLU A 116 -15.79 5.56 -1.69
C GLU A 116 -16.82 5.36 -2.80
N ARG A 117 -16.84 6.25 -3.78
CA ARG A 117 -17.77 6.14 -4.90
C ARG A 117 -17.41 5.00 -5.84
N ILE A 118 -16.13 4.74 -6.03
CA ILE A 118 -15.67 3.57 -6.77
C ILE A 118 -16.13 2.29 -6.06
N ASP A 119 -15.92 2.21 -4.76
CA ASP A 119 -16.33 1.06 -3.96
C ASP A 119 -17.84 0.81 -4.07
N ALA A 120 -18.64 1.86 -3.93
CA ALA A 120 -20.10 1.76 -4.05
C ALA A 120 -20.53 1.35 -5.46
N LYS A 121 -19.91 1.93 -6.49
CA LYS A 121 -20.21 1.60 -7.90
C LYS A 121 -19.94 0.14 -8.20
N LEU A 122 -18.90 -0.41 -7.62
CA LEU A 122 -18.52 -1.81 -7.80
C LEU A 122 -19.32 -2.78 -6.91
N GLY A 123 -20.19 -2.26 -6.05
CA GLY A 123 -20.99 -3.10 -5.15
C GLY A 123 -20.21 -3.62 -3.96
N HIS A 124 -19.22 -2.87 -3.49
CA HIS A 124 -18.38 -3.21 -2.34
C HIS A 124 -17.67 -4.57 -2.54
N PRO A 125 -16.78 -4.66 -3.53
CA PRO A 125 -16.15 -5.94 -3.86
C PRO A 125 -15.19 -6.39 -2.76
N ASP A 126 -15.12 -7.70 -2.54
CA ASP A 126 -14.24 -8.31 -1.56
C ASP A 126 -12.84 -8.59 -2.09
N ARG A 127 -12.73 -8.73 -3.41
CA ARG A 127 -11.47 -9.10 -4.06
C ARG A 127 -11.24 -8.30 -5.32
N ASP A 128 -9.96 -8.08 -5.64
CA ASP A 128 -9.55 -7.40 -6.86
C ASP A 128 -9.52 -8.40 -8.05
N PRO A 129 -9.19 -7.94 -9.28
CA PRO A 129 -9.15 -8.84 -10.44
C PRO A 129 -8.14 -9.99 -10.33
N HIS A 130 -7.13 -9.85 -9.48
CA HIS A 130 -6.13 -10.89 -9.25
C HIS A 130 -6.54 -11.86 -8.15
N GLY A 131 -7.68 -11.63 -7.49
CA GLY A 131 -8.16 -12.46 -6.39
C GLY A 131 -7.64 -12.05 -5.03
N ASP A 132 -6.93 -10.93 -4.92
CA ASP A 132 -6.42 -10.43 -3.65
C ASP A 132 -7.52 -9.74 -2.85
N PRO A 133 -7.56 -9.92 -1.52
CA PRO A 133 -8.62 -9.31 -0.71
C PRO A 133 -8.52 -7.78 -0.70
N ILE A 134 -9.67 -7.12 -0.78
CA ILE A 134 -9.75 -5.67 -0.69
C ILE A 134 -10.09 -5.31 0.76
N PRO A 135 -9.20 -4.55 1.45
CA PRO A 135 -9.51 -4.13 2.81
C PRO A 135 -10.79 -3.30 2.87
N SER A 136 -11.56 -3.47 3.94
CA SER A 136 -12.80 -2.72 4.15
C SER A 136 -12.49 -1.27 4.54
N VAL A 137 -13.54 -0.45 4.61
CA VAL A 137 -13.41 0.97 4.95
C VAL A 137 -12.83 1.18 6.34
N ASP A 138 -13.01 0.24 7.26
CA ASP A 138 -12.39 0.27 8.59
C ASP A 138 -10.97 -0.28 8.59
N LEU A 139 -10.43 -0.55 7.40
CA LEU A 139 -9.07 -1.04 7.17
C LEU A 139 -8.80 -2.43 7.75
N SER A 140 -9.85 -3.24 7.88
CA SER A 140 -9.69 -4.64 8.24
C SER A 140 -9.69 -5.50 6.97
N LEU A 141 -8.93 -6.59 7.02
CA LEU A 141 -8.98 -7.61 5.98
C LEU A 141 -10.05 -8.62 6.36
N ILE A 142 -10.93 -8.89 5.42
CA ILE A 142 -11.90 -9.95 5.60
C ILE A 142 -11.17 -11.25 5.30
N HIS A 143 -11.04 -12.08 6.31
CA HIS A 143 -10.50 -13.41 6.14
C HIS A 143 -11.61 -14.31 5.62
N ILE A 144 -11.44 -14.66 4.38
CA ILE A 144 -12.37 -15.58 3.73
C ILE A 144 -11.71 -16.93 3.64
#